data_dcb5afaace43338a7a144473903695e0
#
_entry.id   dcb5afaace43338a7a144473903695e0
#
_cell.length_a   1.000
_cell.length_b   1.000
_cell.length_c   1.000
_cell.angle_alpha   90.00
_cell.angle_beta   90.00
_cell.angle_gamma   90.00
#
_symmetry.space_group_name_H-M   'P 1'
#
loop_
_entity.id
_entity.type
_entity.pdbx_description
1 polymer ?
#
loop_
_entity_poly.entity_id
_entity_poly.type
_entity_poly.pdbx_seq_one_letter_code
_entity_poly.pdbx_strand_id
1 'polypeptide(L)'
;GWCQVVLESNPNAHVTAIDSSNLKFLHRNINFIKDDFTKIDFKYLNKKYDLILSDLAPNTTGHQSTDHLRLSNYIYLIIENLNFIANLESNLVVKIWKGSEEPSINKILKQKYKNVSYFKPLSSRKDSSEIYIVGKKFIY
;
A
#
# COMPACT_ATOMS: atom_id res chain seq x y z
N GLY A 1 -10.22 -8.31 6.48
CA GLY A 1 -9.11 -7.60 5.86
C GLY A 1 -9.42 -6.13 5.67
N TRP A 2 -8.50 -5.38 5.05
CA TRP A 2 -8.61 -3.92 4.93
C TRP A 2 -9.83 -3.46 4.13
N CYS A 3 -10.24 -4.20 3.09
CA CYS A 3 -11.47 -3.88 2.34
C CYS A 3 -12.70 -3.84 3.26
N GLN A 4 -12.80 -4.80 4.18
CA GLN A 4 -13.87 -4.84 5.17
C GLN A 4 -13.83 -3.62 6.08
N VAL A 5 -12.66 -3.29 6.62
CA VAL A 5 -12.49 -2.12 7.51
C VAL A 5 -12.87 -0.82 6.81
N VAL A 6 -12.44 -0.65 5.55
CA VAL A 6 -12.80 0.53 4.75
C VAL A 6 -14.32 0.67 4.60
N LEU A 7 -15.01 -0.42 4.25
CA LEU A 7 -16.45 -0.41 4.02
C LEU A 7 -17.27 -0.33 5.31
N GLU A 8 -16.76 -0.85 6.43
CA GLU A 8 -17.35 -0.65 7.75
C GLU A 8 -17.23 0.82 8.19
N SER A 9 -16.09 1.46 7.89
CA SER A 9 -15.86 2.87 8.20
C SER A 9 -16.63 3.82 7.28
N ASN A 10 -16.79 3.46 6.02
CA ASN A 10 -17.53 4.23 5.02
C ASN A 10 -18.27 3.27 4.06
N PRO A 11 -19.56 2.96 4.34
CA PRO A 11 -20.33 2.04 3.50
C PRO A 11 -20.53 2.50 2.05
N ASN A 12 -20.33 3.77 1.77
CA ASN A 12 -20.45 4.35 0.43
C ASN A 12 -19.12 4.37 -0.34
N ALA A 13 -18.03 3.91 0.26
CA ALA A 13 -16.74 3.83 -0.42
C ALA A 13 -16.80 2.84 -1.59
N HIS A 14 -16.08 3.16 -2.66
CA HIS A 14 -15.82 2.24 -3.77
C HIS A 14 -14.39 1.73 -3.66
N VAL A 15 -14.23 0.42 -3.59
CA VAL A 15 -12.94 -0.23 -3.38
C VAL A 15 -12.53 -0.98 -4.64
N THR A 16 -11.31 -0.74 -5.11
CA THR A 16 -10.65 -1.63 -6.06
C THR A 16 -9.61 -2.45 -5.29
N ALA A 17 -9.80 -3.75 -5.25
CA ALA A 17 -8.92 -4.67 -4.55
C ALA A 17 -8.14 -5.51 -5.55
N ILE A 18 -6.83 -5.60 -5.35
CA ILE A 18 -5.92 -6.40 -6.18
C ILE A 18 -5.25 -7.43 -5.28
N ASP A 19 -5.41 -8.69 -5.62
CA ASP A 19 -4.78 -9.80 -4.91
C ASP A 19 -4.62 -11.00 -5.85
N SER A 20 -3.55 -11.74 -5.72
CA SER A 20 -3.36 -13.01 -6.44
C SER A 20 -4.20 -14.15 -5.86
N SER A 21 -4.63 -14.02 -4.61
CA SER A 21 -5.50 -14.98 -3.92
C SER A 21 -6.97 -14.57 -4.03
N ASN A 22 -7.88 -15.50 -3.74
CA ASN A 22 -9.31 -15.20 -3.72
C ASN A 22 -9.65 -14.24 -2.57
N LEU A 23 -10.52 -13.28 -2.86
CA LEU A 23 -11.08 -12.39 -1.87
C LEU A 23 -12.14 -13.14 -1.04
N LYS A 24 -11.98 -13.16 0.28
CA LYS A 24 -12.92 -13.84 1.19
C LYS A 24 -14.12 -12.97 1.58
N PHE A 25 -13.96 -11.65 1.56
CA PHE A 25 -15.00 -10.69 1.88
C PHE A 25 -15.59 -10.13 0.59
N LEU A 26 -16.87 -10.40 0.35
CA LEU A 26 -17.61 -9.95 -0.84
C LEU A 26 -18.50 -8.79 -0.49
N HIS A 27 -18.51 -7.76 -1.31
CA HIS A 27 -19.36 -6.59 -1.18
C HIS A 27 -19.60 -5.94 -2.55
N ARG A 28 -20.81 -5.41 -2.76
CA ARG A 28 -21.20 -4.79 -4.05
C ARG A 28 -20.30 -3.64 -4.48
N ASN A 29 -19.65 -2.96 -3.53
CA ASN A 29 -18.78 -1.81 -3.80
C ASN A 29 -17.30 -2.21 -3.96
N ILE A 30 -16.99 -3.52 -4.03
CA ILE A 30 -15.64 -4.00 -4.29
C ILE A 30 -15.55 -4.43 -5.76
N ASN A 31 -14.66 -3.78 -6.50
CA ASN A 31 -14.17 -4.26 -7.78
C ASN A 31 -12.90 -5.08 -7.52
N PHE A 32 -12.98 -6.40 -7.66
CA PHE A 32 -11.87 -7.29 -7.38
C PHE A 32 -11.13 -7.68 -8.66
N ILE A 33 -9.82 -7.43 -8.67
CA ILE A 33 -8.90 -7.82 -9.72
C ILE A 33 -8.02 -8.94 -9.16
N LYS A 34 -8.27 -10.17 -9.60
CA LYS A 34 -7.45 -11.32 -9.22
C LYS A 34 -6.24 -11.42 -10.14
N ASP A 35 -5.15 -10.82 -9.74
CA ASP A 35 -3.90 -10.85 -10.50
C ASP A 35 -2.71 -10.59 -9.59
N ASP A 36 -1.52 -10.86 -10.11
CA ASP A 36 -0.27 -10.45 -9.50
C ASP A 36 -0.13 -8.92 -9.62
N PHE A 37 -0.05 -8.27 -8.48
CA PHE A 37 0.13 -6.82 -8.38
C PHE A 37 1.25 -6.29 -9.28
N THR A 38 2.36 -7.01 -9.41
CA THR A 38 3.51 -6.59 -10.21
C THR A 38 3.26 -6.61 -11.71
N LYS A 39 2.18 -7.25 -12.15
CA LYS A 39 1.79 -7.35 -13.57
C LYS A 39 0.72 -6.35 -13.98
N ILE A 40 0.15 -5.62 -13.01
CA ILE A 40 -0.90 -4.64 -13.28
C ILE A 40 -0.29 -3.41 -13.97
N ASP A 41 -0.83 -3.05 -15.12
CA ASP A 41 -0.59 -1.72 -15.70
C ASP A 41 -1.61 -0.74 -15.13
N PHE A 42 -1.18 0.05 -14.17
CA PHE A 42 -2.04 0.99 -13.44
C PHE A 42 -2.62 2.10 -14.32
N LYS A 43 -2.03 2.39 -15.45
CA LYS A 43 -2.57 3.35 -16.42
C LYS A 43 -3.93 2.93 -16.95
N TYR A 44 -4.15 1.61 -17.10
CA TYR A 44 -5.41 1.07 -17.61
C TYR A 44 -6.52 0.96 -16.57
N LEU A 45 -6.23 1.18 -15.29
CA LEU A 45 -7.30 1.28 -14.29
C LEU A 45 -8.21 2.47 -14.55
N ASN A 46 -7.71 3.51 -15.22
CA ASN A 46 -8.43 4.72 -15.61
C ASN A 46 -9.25 5.32 -14.46
N LYS A 47 -8.75 5.19 -13.26
CA LYS A 47 -9.35 5.69 -12.02
C LYS A 47 -8.26 6.19 -11.09
N LYS A 48 -8.58 7.26 -10.37
CA LYS A 48 -7.76 7.76 -9.26
C LYS A 48 -8.50 7.58 -7.95
N TYR A 49 -7.76 7.41 -6.88
CA TYR A 49 -8.27 7.03 -5.58
C TYR A 49 -7.90 8.07 -4.52
N ASP A 50 -8.77 8.21 -3.52
CA ASP A 50 -8.57 9.12 -2.38
C ASP A 50 -7.77 8.46 -1.25
N LEU A 51 -7.68 7.14 -1.28
CA LEU A 51 -6.92 6.35 -0.32
C LEU A 51 -6.29 5.15 -1.02
N ILE A 52 -4.99 4.98 -0.81
CA ILE A 52 -4.23 3.84 -1.31
C ILE A 52 -3.67 3.08 -0.12
N LEU A 53 -3.97 1.79 -0.06
CA LEU A 53 -3.57 0.92 1.04
C LEU A 53 -2.77 -0.25 0.49
N SER A 54 -1.62 -0.55 1.10
CA SER A 54 -0.83 -1.73 0.76
C SER A 54 -0.34 -2.43 2.02
N ASP A 55 -0.79 -3.66 2.17
CA ASP A 55 -0.31 -4.61 3.19
C ASP A 55 0.42 -5.79 2.53
N LEU A 56 0.98 -5.56 1.34
CA LEU A 56 1.71 -6.57 0.60
C LEU A 56 2.90 -7.11 1.40
N ALA A 57 3.04 -8.42 1.36
CA ALA A 57 4.22 -9.10 1.88
C ALA A 57 4.69 -10.10 0.83
N PRO A 58 5.98 -10.12 0.49
CA PRO A 58 6.52 -11.14 -0.40
C PRO A 58 6.50 -12.51 0.29
N ASN A 59 6.46 -13.58 -0.51
CA ASN A 59 6.74 -14.91 0.01
C ASN A 59 8.17 -14.94 0.55
N THR A 60 8.32 -15.34 1.80
CA THR A 60 9.64 -15.37 2.44
C THR A 60 10.51 -16.46 1.86
N THR A 61 11.77 -16.12 1.58
CA THR A 61 12.77 -17.06 1.06
C THR A 61 13.63 -17.67 2.17
N GLY A 62 13.52 -17.12 3.39
CA GLY A 62 14.43 -17.39 4.49
C GLY A 62 15.71 -16.54 4.48
N HIS A 63 15.92 -15.74 3.43
CA HIS A 63 17.01 -14.77 3.34
C HIS A 63 16.47 -13.37 3.61
N GLN A 64 16.74 -12.83 4.79
CA GLN A 64 16.19 -11.55 5.24
C GLN A 64 16.47 -10.40 4.27
N SER A 65 17.69 -10.29 3.76
CA SER A 65 18.05 -9.23 2.82
C SER A 65 17.27 -9.30 1.51
N THR A 66 17.06 -10.50 0.97
CA THR A 66 16.27 -10.72 -0.24
C THR A 66 14.80 -10.36 -0.02
N ASP A 67 14.23 -10.77 1.11
CA ASP A 67 12.83 -10.52 1.43
C ASP A 67 12.58 -9.02 1.66
N HIS A 68 13.49 -8.32 2.33
CA HIS A 68 13.45 -6.86 2.48
C HIS A 68 13.48 -6.14 1.14
N LEU A 69 14.36 -6.56 0.23
CA LEU A 69 14.46 -5.97 -1.10
C LEU A 69 13.19 -6.18 -1.92
N ARG A 70 12.58 -7.36 -1.85
CA ARG A 70 11.32 -7.66 -2.54
C ARG A 70 10.18 -6.76 -2.06
N LEU A 71 10.03 -6.59 -0.74
CA LEU A 71 9.01 -5.71 -0.20
C LEU A 71 9.27 -4.26 -0.62
N SER A 72 10.51 -3.80 -0.56
CA SER A 72 10.89 -2.45 -0.99
C SER A 72 10.58 -2.22 -2.47
N ASN A 73 10.82 -3.20 -3.33
CA ASN A 73 10.48 -3.12 -4.75
C ASN A 73 8.98 -2.97 -5.00
N TYR A 74 8.12 -3.64 -4.19
CA TYR A 74 6.68 -3.43 -4.26
C TYR A 74 6.30 -1.99 -3.93
N ILE A 75 6.94 -1.41 -2.92
CA ILE A 75 6.69 -0.02 -2.52
C ILE A 75 7.15 0.95 -3.61
N TYR A 76 8.33 0.73 -4.19
CA TYR A 76 8.80 1.54 -5.31
C TYR A 76 7.84 1.49 -6.50
N LEU A 77 7.30 0.31 -6.82
CA LEU A 77 6.31 0.16 -7.87
C LEU A 77 5.03 0.96 -7.60
N ILE A 78 4.56 0.97 -6.34
CA ILE A 78 3.43 1.83 -5.95
C ILE A 78 3.78 3.31 -6.16
N ILE A 79 4.95 3.74 -5.67
CA ILE A 79 5.39 5.13 -5.76
C ILE A 79 5.48 5.61 -7.21
N GLU A 80 6.05 4.80 -8.09
CA GLU A 80 6.16 5.10 -9.52
C GLU A 80 4.80 5.30 -10.20
N ASN A 81 3.79 4.63 -9.70
CA ASN A 81 2.44 4.68 -10.27
C ASN A 81 1.49 5.67 -9.59
N LEU A 82 1.93 6.37 -8.54
CA LEU A 82 1.05 7.30 -7.80
C LEU A 82 0.39 8.34 -8.70
N ASN A 83 1.10 8.88 -9.69
CA ASN A 83 0.53 9.88 -10.59
C ASN A 83 -0.66 9.35 -11.43
N PHE A 84 -0.75 8.03 -11.62
CA PHE A 84 -1.85 7.39 -12.33
C PHE A 84 -3.03 7.03 -11.41
N ILE A 85 -2.76 6.73 -10.13
CA ILE A 85 -3.75 6.15 -9.22
C ILE A 85 -4.13 7.05 -8.04
N ALA A 86 -3.39 8.12 -7.77
CA ALA A 86 -3.65 8.99 -6.62
C ALA A 86 -4.34 10.29 -7.03
N ASN A 87 -5.44 10.64 -6.38
CA ASN A 87 -5.99 11.98 -6.43
C ASN A 87 -5.10 12.96 -5.66
N LEU A 88 -5.10 14.22 -6.05
CA LEU A 88 -4.53 15.28 -5.21
C LEU A 88 -5.21 15.26 -3.83
N GLU A 89 -4.45 15.52 -2.79
CA GLU A 89 -4.89 15.47 -1.39
C GLU A 89 -5.24 14.05 -0.88
N SER A 90 -5.03 13.00 -1.68
CA SER A 90 -5.23 11.61 -1.26
C SER A 90 -4.19 11.18 -0.23
N ASN A 91 -4.48 10.06 0.44
CA ASN A 91 -3.62 9.48 1.46
C ASN A 91 -3.08 8.11 1.03
N LEU A 92 -1.96 7.72 1.61
CA LEU A 92 -1.29 6.46 1.38
C LEU A 92 -0.95 5.80 2.70
N VAL A 93 -1.18 4.49 2.80
CA VAL A 93 -0.66 3.66 3.90
C VAL A 93 0.02 2.44 3.28
N VAL A 94 1.30 2.27 3.55
CA VAL A 94 2.08 1.13 3.07
C VAL A 94 2.82 0.45 4.21
N LYS A 95 2.78 -0.88 4.23
CA LYS A 95 3.62 -1.67 5.12
C LYS A 95 5.05 -1.68 4.61
N ILE A 96 5.99 -1.49 5.51
CA ILE A 96 7.41 -1.56 5.25
C ILE A 96 8.12 -2.31 6.39
N TRP A 97 9.25 -2.89 6.10
CA TRP A 97 10.16 -3.39 7.14
C TRP A 97 11.28 -2.39 7.38
N LYS A 98 11.58 -2.12 8.65
CA LYS A 98 12.75 -1.32 9.02
C LYS A 98 14.01 -1.93 8.44
N GLY A 99 14.80 -1.15 7.74
CA GLY A 99 16.02 -1.63 7.07
C GLY A 99 16.64 -0.60 6.16
N SER A 100 17.53 -1.04 5.28
CA SER A 100 18.36 -0.17 4.44
C SER A 100 17.57 0.72 3.47
N GLU A 101 16.44 0.24 2.96
CA GLU A 101 15.63 0.96 1.97
C GLU A 101 14.61 1.93 2.61
N GLU A 102 14.29 1.76 3.88
CA GLU A 102 13.30 2.58 4.57
C GLU A 102 13.61 4.10 4.49
N PRO A 103 14.85 4.56 4.77
CA PRO A 103 15.15 5.98 4.68
C PRO A 103 14.98 6.55 3.26
N SER A 104 15.33 5.78 2.23
CA SER A 104 15.19 6.19 0.84
C SER A 104 13.72 6.33 0.44
N ILE A 105 12.89 5.36 0.82
CA ILE A 105 11.45 5.38 0.58
C ILE A 105 10.81 6.56 1.29
N ASN A 106 11.14 6.80 2.55
CA ASN A 106 10.65 7.94 3.33
C ASN A 106 11.01 9.27 2.64
N LYS A 107 12.25 9.41 2.19
CA LYS A 107 12.71 10.62 1.47
C LYS A 107 11.89 10.89 0.21
N ILE A 108 11.62 9.86 -0.59
CA ILE A 108 10.82 10.00 -1.81
C ILE A 108 9.37 10.36 -1.47
N LEU A 109 8.78 9.72 -0.48
CA LEU A 109 7.41 9.99 -0.08
C LEU A 109 7.24 11.41 0.48
N LYS A 110 8.24 11.96 1.18
CA LYS A 110 8.23 13.35 1.63
C LYS A 110 8.23 14.38 0.49
N GLN A 111 8.65 13.99 -0.70
CA GLN A 111 8.55 14.84 -1.88
C GLN A 111 7.16 14.79 -2.53
N LYS A 112 6.39 13.74 -2.27
CA LYS A 112 5.08 13.48 -2.91
C LYS A 112 3.89 13.77 -2.00
N TYR A 113 4.09 13.83 -0.70
CA TYR A 113 3.04 14.06 0.30
C TYR A 113 3.40 15.22 1.21
N LYS A 114 2.40 16.00 1.61
CA LYS A 114 2.62 17.13 2.54
C LYS A 114 3.10 16.66 3.90
N ASN A 115 2.60 15.52 4.38
CA ASN A 115 2.98 14.95 5.66
C ASN A 115 3.29 13.47 5.49
N VAL A 116 4.41 13.02 6.03
CA VAL A 116 4.80 11.62 6.09
C VAL A 116 5.16 11.25 7.51
N SER A 117 4.58 10.20 8.02
CA SER A 117 4.81 9.69 9.38
C SER A 117 4.88 8.18 9.39
N TYR A 118 5.41 7.63 10.48
CA TYR A 118 5.41 6.21 10.75
C TYR A 118 4.30 5.85 11.72
N PHE A 119 3.75 4.67 11.57
CA PHE A 119 2.77 4.11 12.47
C PHE A 119 3.11 2.67 12.78
N LYS A 120 3.24 2.34 14.06
CA LYS A 120 3.39 0.96 14.54
C LYS A 120 2.17 0.59 15.36
N PRO A 121 1.34 -0.39 14.90
CA PRO A 121 0.16 -0.81 15.64
C PRO A 121 0.52 -1.32 17.04
N LEU A 122 -0.32 -1.04 18.04
CA LEU A 122 -0.15 -1.54 19.41
C LEU A 122 -0.18 -3.08 19.47
N SER A 123 -0.93 -3.71 18.58
CA SER A 123 -1.00 -5.18 18.44
C SER A 123 0.26 -5.80 17.83
N SER A 124 1.15 -4.99 17.25
CA SER A 124 2.40 -5.46 16.67
C SER A 124 3.38 -5.85 17.76
N ARG A 125 4.15 -6.94 17.53
CA ARG A 125 5.24 -7.33 18.43
C ARG A 125 6.32 -6.24 18.44
N LYS A 126 6.88 -5.94 19.63
CA LYS A 126 7.92 -4.91 19.78
C LYS A 126 9.19 -5.19 18.98
N ASP A 127 9.51 -6.47 18.80
CA ASP A 127 10.69 -6.96 18.06
C ASP A 127 10.43 -7.11 16.55
N SER A 128 9.17 -6.96 16.10
CA SER A 128 8.84 -7.00 14.68
C SER A 128 9.42 -5.79 13.94
N SER A 129 10.04 -6.06 12.80
CA SER A 129 10.53 -5.01 11.89
C SER A 129 9.39 -4.31 11.10
N GLU A 130 8.18 -4.84 11.14
CA GLU A 130 7.03 -4.28 10.41
C GLU A 130 6.58 -2.96 11.01
N ILE A 131 6.47 -1.96 10.17
CA ILE A 131 5.85 -0.67 10.45
C ILE A 131 5.06 -0.21 9.24
N TYR A 132 4.24 0.81 9.41
CA TYR A 132 3.55 1.46 8.30
C TYR A 132 4.09 2.87 8.08
N ILE A 133 4.25 3.24 6.81
CA ILE A 133 4.45 4.64 6.42
C ILE A 133 3.10 5.18 6.01
N VAL A 134 2.76 6.34 6.54
CA VAL A 134 1.52 7.06 6.26
C VAL A 134 1.87 8.35 5.56
N GLY A 135 1.48 8.47 4.29
CA GLY A 135 1.54 9.71 3.53
C GLY A 135 0.18 10.39 3.53
N LYS A 136 0.12 11.66 3.90
CA LYS A 136 -1.11 12.44 3.87
C LYS A 136 -0.98 13.61 2.91
N LYS A 137 -2.05 13.83 2.13
CA LYS A 137 -2.18 14.93 1.19
C LYS A 137 -1.15 14.84 0.06
N PHE A 138 -1.42 13.96 -0.89
CA PHE A 138 -0.63 13.80 -2.11
C PHE A 138 -0.54 15.11 -2.89
N ILE A 139 0.66 15.47 -3.31
CA ILE A 139 0.93 16.74 -3.99
C ILE A 139 1.06 16.52 -5.50
N TYR A 140 1.83 15.52 -5.88
CA TYR A 140 2.01 15.06 -7.28
C TYR A 140 2.97 13.88 -7.38
#